data_9197117f9a0dc4fd570e82d08c446d92
#
_entry.id   9197117f9a0dc4fd570e82d08c446d92
#
_cell.length_a   1.000
_cell.length_b   1.000
_cell.length_c   1.000
_cell.angle_alpha   90.00
_cell.angle_beta   90.00
_cell.angle_gamma   90.00
#
_symmetry.space_group_name_H-M   'P 1'
#
loop_
_entity.id
_entity.type
_entity.pdbx_description
1 polymer ?
#
loop_
_entity_poly.entity_id
_entity_poly.type
_entity_poly.pdbx_seq_one_letter_code
_entity_poly.pdbx_strand_id
1 'polypeptide(L)'
;MSNVLPIGLHGTAWFPYQSVPPYFRNDSTFYRALDNLEQLTQTPKAMNLSAALSAASTSLQGLVDVENPLTGKAGPISLNILTVAGSGERKSSLESKVIKGLKRFMLDDTKRLKRALVKHALIISEYREVEKYLMQEMLDASNEEKDVAIERLVDHQLNEPQAPKPRIIRFEDVTPQSLQAELQGMGANALLISSEGAKILNSLLMRNTSFLNDIWSGEDTRVSRKSSDDITIEDARLTVAIMTQVSTVKKFITKSTDDVRDNGFFARFLLCYPPSNCGNRQSYGIKIPTEAIDEFNERVYSLLQLLPLEIDERERRVVSFCYDSKKVLTEISNEIETGMKPGGRFEFAKDHASKLVENTVRVAAILHCFENYSEDEALSEIPLSTLWNAINIVAYYSSEFMGLFCPPPTPPQHVLDAEVLANWLVQRSNAGTRYIKNNYILQYGPNCLRKSKALKAALDYLGPDPRFSQLLIGKTKVIDLYPTYAQDLAKQQLDLSTVELPPTPQY
;
A
#
# COMPACT_ATOMS: atom_id res chain seq x y z
N MET A 1 -24.11 17.27 -22.11
CA MET A 1 -23.89 17.96 -20.82
C MET A 1 -22.41 18.20 -20.71
N SER A 2 -22.02 19.45 -20.58
CA SER A 2 -20.66 19.97 -20.74
C SER A 2 -19.69 19.35 -19.71
N ASN A 3 -18.69 18.61 -20.19
CA ASN A 3 -17.52 18.22 -19.43
C ASN A 3 -16.74 19.48 -19.03
N VAL A 4 -16.98 19.99 -17.84
CA VAL A 4 -16.08 20.93 -17.20
C VAL A 4 -14.89 20.13 -16.69
N LEU A 5 -13.81 20.12 -17.47
CA LEU A 5 -12.49 19.75 -16.98
C LEU A 5 -12.21 20.64 -15.76
N PRO A 6 -11.75 20.08 -14.62
CA PRO A 6 -11.13 20.93 -13.61
C PRO A 6 -9.85 21.46 -14.22
N ILE A 7 -9.94 22.66 -14.76
CA ILE A 7 -8.82 23.46 -15.23
C ILE A 7 -7.86 23.54 -14.05
N GLY A 8 -6.60 23.10 -14.25
CA GLY A 8 -5.51 23.42 -13.36
C GLY A 8 -5.37 24.93 -13.25
N LEU A 9 -6.15 25.51 -12.37
CA LEU A 9 -6.03 26.91 -11.97
C LEU A 9 -4.69 27.06 -11.28
N HIS A 10 -3.93 28.01 -11.71
CA HIS A 10 -2.66 28.49 -11.17
C HIS A 10 -2.46 28.15 -9.69
N GLY A 11 -1.56 27.19 -9.41
CA GLY A 11 -1.13 26.86 -8.05
C GLY A 11 -1.60 25.51 -7.45
N THR A 12 -2.40 24.70 -8.14
CA THR A 12 -2.74 23.35 -7.67
C THR A 12 -1.76 22.31 -8.20
N ALA A 13 -1.15 21.57 -7.29
CA ALA A 13 -0.24 20.47 -7.60
C ALA A 13 -0.98 19.38 -8.42
N TRP A 14 -0.33 18.85 -9.46
CA TRP A 14 -0.84 17.73 -10.25
C TRP A 14 -0.90 16.44 -9.42
N PHE A 15 0.04 16.30 -8.46
CA PHE A 15 0.06 15.20 -7.50
C PHE A 15 -0.28 15.73 -6.11
N PRO A 16 -1.56 15.69 -5.69
CA PRO A 16 -2.03 16.36 -4.49
C PRO A 16 -1.50 15.71 -3.20
N TYR A 17 -1.48 16.47 -2.11
CA TYR A 17 -1.44 15.89 -0.77
C TYR A 17 -2.85 15.42 -0.40
N GLN A 18 -3.02 14.14 -0.09
CA GLN A 18 -4.31 13.55 0.19
C GLN A 18 -4.29 12.86 1.56
N SER A 19 -4.88 13.49 2.56
CA SER A 19 -4.93 12.96 3.94
C SER A 19 -6.15 12.07 4.23
N VAL A 20 -7.13 12.06 3.33
CA VAL A 20 -8.36 11.27 3.45
C VAL A 20 -8.47 10.37 2.23
N PRO A 21 -8.88 9.10 2.40
CA PRO A 21 -9.07 8.22 1.25
C PRO A 21 -10.08 8.85 0.28
N PRO A 22 -9.77 8.86 -1.02
CA PRO A 22 -10.63 9.50 -2.00
C PRO A 22 -11.98 8.80 -2.06
N TYR A 23 -13.03 9.58 -2.19
CA TYR A 23 -14.39 9.10 -2.41
C TYR A 23 -14.81 9.41 -3.84
N PHE A 24 -15.22 8.40 -4.58
CA PHE A 24 -15.66 8.53 -5.95
C PHE A 24 -17.15 8.22 -6.04
N ARG A 25 -17.95 9.19 -6.45
CA ARG A 25 -19.35 8.95 -6.84
C ARG A 25 -19.37 8.35 -8.24
N ASN A 26 -19.44 7.04 -8.29
CA ASN A 26 -19.47 6.31 -9.55
C ASN A 26 -20.31 5.03 -9.34
N ASP A 27 -21.14 4.70 -10.32
CA ASP A 27 -21.99 3.50 -10.31
C ASP A 27 -21.25 2.22 -10.76
N SER A 28 -19.90 2.27 -10.83
CA SER A 28 -19.11 1.11 -11.21
C SER A 28 -19.18 0.00 -10.14
N THR A 29 -18.99 -1.23 -10.59
CA THR A 29 -18.99 -2.42 -9.74
C THR A 29 -17.95 -2.30 -8.62
N PHE A 30 -16.77 -1.76 -8.93
CA PHE A 30 -15.70 -1.56 -7.96
C PHE A 30 -16.09 -0.60 -6.84
N TYR A 31 -16.61 0.59 -7.17
CA TYR A 31 -16.92 1.61 -6.15
C TYR A 31 -18.19 1.28 -5.35
N ARG A 32 -19.22 0.70 -5.98
CA ARG A 32 -20.41 0.21 -5.25
C ARG A 32 -20.03 -0.85 -4.22
N ALA A 33 -19.08 -1.72 -4.55
CA ALA A 33 -18.57 -2.72 -3.60
C ALA A 33 -17.86 -2.09 -2.40
N LEU A 34 -17.10 -0.98 -2.57
CA LEU A 34 -16.47 -0.28 -1.45
C LEU A 34 -17.49 0.28 -0.45
N ASP A 35 -18.55 0.92 -0.94
CA ASP A 35 -19.62 1.43 -0.09
C ASP A 35 -20.35 0.31 0.64
N ASN A 36 -20.60 -0.81 -0.04
CA ASN A 36 -21.23 -1.97 0.56
C ASN A 36 -20.34 -2.65 1.61
N LEU A 37 -19.02 -2.73 1.37
CA LEU A 37 -18.05 -3.23 2.36
C LEU A 37 -18.02 -2.35 3.61
N GLU A 38 -18.08 -1.02 3.48
CA GLU A 38 -18.15 -0.10 4.61
C GLU A 38 -19.37 -0.38 5.48
N GLN A 39 -20.54 -0.53 4.86
CA GLN A 39 -21.78 -0.87 5.57
C GLN A 39 -21.69 -2.23 6.26
N LEU A 40 -21.19 -3.26 5.57
CA LEU A 40 -21.14 -4.64 6.07
C LEU A 40 -20.11 -4.85 7.18
N THR A 41 -18.95 -4.21 7.08
CA THR A 41 -17.83 -4.48 7.98
C THR A 41 -17.55 -3.36 8.96
N GLN A 42 -17.96 -2.12 8.63
CA GLN A 42 -17.63 -0.89 9.35
C GLN A 42 -16.10 -0.74 9.56
N THR A 43 -15.32 -1.26 8.61
CA THR A 43 -13.88 -1.04 8.52
C THR A 43 -13.60 0.34 7.92
N PRO A 44 -12.43 0.94 8.18
CA PRO A 44 -12.03 2.18 7.53
C PRO A 44 -12.07 2.08 6.00
N LYS A 45 -12.55 3.12 5.32
CA LYS A 45 -12.70 3.15 3.83
C LYS A 45 -11.40 2.78 3.09
N ALA A 46 -10.27 3.26 3.59
CA ALA A 46 -8.97 2.95 3.00
C ALA A 46 -8.62 1.45 3.07
N MET A 47 -9.04 0.75 4.14
CA MET A 47 -8.86 -0.71 4.22
C MET A 47 -9.71 -1.43 3.17
N ASN A 48 -10.96 -0.96 2.95
CA ASN A 48 -11.85 -1.52 1.93
C ASN A 48 -11.25 -1.33 0.53
N LEU A 49 -10.73 -0.13 0.25
CA LEU A 49 -10.05 0.19 -1.00
C LEU A 49 -8.82 -0.71 -1.22
N SER A 50 -7.96 -0.86 -0.20
CA SER A 50 -6.77 -1.72 -0.26
C SER A 50 -7.12 -3.18 -0.54
N ALA A 51 -8.14 -3.71 0.13
CA ALA A 51 -8.59 -5.08 -0.06
C ALA A 51 -9.21 -5.29 -1.45
N ALA A 52 -10.05 -4.38 -1.93
CA ALA A 52 -10.65 -4.46 -3.26
C ALA A 52 -9.60 -4.34 -4.37
N LEU A 53 -8.62 -3.42 -4.24
CA LEU A 53 -7.51 -3.29 -5.19
C LEU A 53 -6.68 -4.57 -5.26
N SER A 54 -6.43 -5.24 -4.13
CA SER A 54 -5.67 -6.51 -4.12
C SER A 54 -6.41 -7.62 -4.88
N ALA A 55 -7.72 -7.74 -4.71
CA ALA A 55 -8.52 -8.73 -5.41
C ALA A 55 -8.64 -8.42 -6.92
N ALA A 56 -8.85 -7.16 -7.28
CA ALA A 56 -8.91 -6.71 -8.66
C ALA A 56 -7.55 -6.90 -9.37
N SER A 57 -6.44 -6.49 -8.73
CA SER A 57 -5.08 -6.73 -9.23
C SER A 57 -4.82 -8.21 -9.49
N THR A 58 -5.15 -9.07 -8.53
CA THR A 58 -4.98 -10.52 -8.64
C THR A 58 -5.80 -11.11 -9.80
N SER A 59 -7.01 -10.61 -10.04
CA SER A 59 -7.88 -11.13 -11.10
C SER A 59 -7.43 -10.72 -12.51
N LEU A 60 -6.68 -9.64 -12.63
CA LEU A 60 -6.27 -9.07 -13.92
C LEU A 60 -4.79 -9.31 -14.27
N GLN A 61 -3.91 -9.50 -13.29
CA GLN A 61 -2.45 -9.54 -13.51
C GLN A 61 -1.96 -10.64 -14.45
N GLY A 62 -2.77 -11.69 -14.64
CA GLY A 62 -2.49 -12.76 -15.64
C GLY A 62 -3.11 -12.49 -17.01
N LEU A 63 -3.92 -11.44 -17.16
CA LEU A 63 -4.66 -11.10 -18.39
C LEU A 63 -4.16 -9.84 -19.06
N VAL A 64 -3.61 -8.89 -18.27
CA VAL A 64 -3.29 -7.54 -18.73
C VAL A 64 -1.93 -7.10 -18.24
N ASP A 65 -1.18 -6.47 -19.12
CA ASP A 65 -0.04 -5.59 -18.82
C ASP A 65 -0.40 -4.15 -19.20
N VAL A 66 0.32 -3.16 -18.67
CA VAL A 66 0.08 -1.75 -18.96
C VAL A 66 1.30 -1.10 -19.60
N GLU A 67 1.08 -0.34 -20.68
CA GLU A 67 2.12 0.51 -21.26
C GLU A 67 2.38 1.72 -20.34
N ASN A 68 3.61 1.87 -19.87
CA ASN A 68 4.03 3.08 -19.18
C ASN A 68 4.35 4.17 -20.21
N PRO A 69 3.58 5.26 -20.29
CA PRO A 69 3.74 6.27 -21.34
C PRO A 69 5.07 7.02 -21.29
N LEU A 70 5.77 7.02 -20.15
CA LEU A 70 7.05 7.70 -19.98
C LEU A 70 8.22 6.88 -20.55
N THR A 71 8.09 5.56 -20.55
CA THR A 71 9.16 4.65 -21.00
C THR A 71 8.82 3.91 -22.29
N GLY A 72 7.55 3.87 -22.68
CA GLY A 72 7.05 3.08 -23.81
C GLY A 72 7.05 1.56 -23.55
N LYS A 73 7.42 1.10 -22.35
CA LYS A 73 7.49 -0.32 -22.02
C LYS A 73 6.18 -0.80 -21.41
N ALA A 74 5.71 -1.96 -21.86
CA ALA A 74 4.66 -2.70 -21.17
C ALA A 74 5.21 -3.39 -19.93
N GLY A 75 4.41 -3.45 -18.86
CA GLY A 75 4.81 -4.09 -17.61
C GLY A 75 3.63 -4.52 -16.75
N PRO A 76 3.94 -5.21 -15.63
CA PRO A 76 2.94 -5.77 -14.75
C PRO A 76 1.98 -4.73 -14.14
N ILE A 77 0.73 -5.16 -13.90
CA ILE A 77 -0.23 -4.39 -13.10
C ILE A 77 -0.33 -4.90 -11.65
N SER A 78 0.49 -5.88 -11.27
CA SER A 78 0.52 -6.44 -9.91
C SER A 78 0.86 -5.36 -8.87
N LEU A 79 0.17 -5.38 -7.74
CA LEU A 79 0.34 -4.40 -6.66
C LEU A 79 0.96 -5.02 -5.41
N ASN A 80 1.78 -4.24 -4.74
CA ASN A 80 2.19 -4.51 -3.37
C ASN A 80 1.41 -3.57 -2.44
N ILE A 81 0.61 -4.13 -1.53
CA ILE A 81 -0.25 -3.37 -0.60
C ILE A 81 0.06 -3.77 0.83
N LEU A 82 0.37 -2.79 1.67
CA LEU A 82 0.58 -2.97 3.11
C LEU A 82 -0.48 -2.20 3.89
N THR A 83 -1.36 -2.92 4.58
CA THR A 83 -2.38 -2.31 5.43
C THR A 83 -1.96 -2.43 6.90
N VAL A 84 -1.80 -1.29 7.56
CA VAL A 84 -1.43 -1.18 8.97
C VAL A 84 -2.68 -0.88 9.78
N ALA A 85 -3.16 -1.84 10.56
CA ALA A 85 -4.39 -1.69 11.33
C ALA A 85 -4.30 -2.45 12.66
N GLY A 86 -4.89 -1.88 13.71
CA GLY A 86 -4.90 -2.43 15.07
C GLY A 86 -5.59 -3.80 15.19
N SER A 87 -5.50 -4.37 16.38
CA SER A 87 -6.36 -5.51 16.74
C SER A 87 -7.82 -5.04 16.82
N GLY A 88 -8.78 -5.90 16.44
CA GLY A 88 -10.20 -5.54 16.44
C GLY A 88 -10.68 -4.75 15.23
N GLU A 89 -9.82 -4.40 14.25
CA GLU A 89 -10.22 -3.68 13.02
C GLU A 89 -10.94 -4.56 11.98
N ARG A 90 -11.40 -5.74 12.35
CA ARG A 90 -12.17 -6.66 11.49
C ARG A 90 -11.45 -7.05 10.18
N LYS A 91 -10.12 -7.07 10.18
CA LYS A 91 -9.27 -7.42 9.01
C LYS A 91 -9.71 -8.72 8.33
N SER A 92 -9.83 -9.80 9.09
CA SER A 92 -10.22 -11.12 8.57
C SER A 92 -11.65 -11.15 8.03
N SER A 93 -12.58 -10.38 8.63
CA SER A 93 -13.94 -10.23 8.12
C SER A 93 -13.96 -9.52 6.78
N LEU A 94 -13.18 -8.45 6.61
CA LEU A 94 -13.02 -7.73 5.35
C LEU A 94 -12.42 -8.64 4.28
N GLU A 95 -11.28 -9.27 4.58
CA GLU A 95 -10.60 -10.18 3.66
C GLU A 95 -11.56 -11.27 3.16
N SER A 96 -12.28 -11.94 4.09
CA SER A 96 -13.18 -13.05 3.73
C SER A 96 -14.29 -12.65 2.75
N LYS A 97 -14.74 -11.39 2.78
CA LYS A 97 -15.78 -10.88 1.89
C LYS A 97 -15.23 -10.54 0.50
N VAL A 98 -14.03 -9.95 0.45
CA VAL A 98 -13.43 -9.48 -0.81
C VAL A 98 -12.86 -10.62 -1.66
N ILE A 99 -12.35 -11.69 -1.04
CA ILE A 99 -11.74 -12.81 -1.76
C ILE A 99 -12.70 -13.97 -2.05
N LYS A 100 -14.01 -13.80 -1.89
CA LYS A 100 -15.01 -14.87 -2.07
C LYS A 100 -15.00 -15.39 -3.51
N GLY A 101 -14.94 -14.50 -4.51
CA GLY A 101 -14.84 -14.87 -5.92
C GLY A 101 -13.55 -15.62 -6.24
N LEU A 102 -12.41 -15.17 -5.71
CA LEU A 102 -11.13 -15.85 -5.84
C LEU A 102 -11.17 -17.26 -5.22
N LYS A 103 -11.70 -17.40 -3.99
CA LYS A 103 -11.82 -18.72 -3.33
C LYS A 103 -12.68 -19.70 -4.13
N ARG A 104 -13.79 -19.22 -4.70
CA ARG A 104 -14.65 -20.03 -5.59
C ARG A 104 -13.86 -20.49 -6.81
N PHE A 105 -13.15 -19.59 -7.47
CA PHE A 105 -12.32 -19.94 -8.62
C PHE A 105 -11.24 -20.98 -8.26
N MET A 106 -10.51 -20.80 -7.18
CA MET A 106 -9.47 -21.75 -6.74
C MET A 106 -10.03 -23.14 -6.45
N LEU A 107 -11.24 -23.21 -5.89
CA LEU A 107 -11.92 -24.51 -5.67
C LEU A 107 -12.21 -25.21 -6.99
N ASP A 108 -12.69 -24.48 -7.98
CA ASP A 108 -12.99 -25.04 -9.31
C ASP A 108 -11.71 -25.38 -10.07
N ASP A 109 -10.68 -24.54 -9.99
CA ASP A 109 -9.37 -24.81 -10.59
C ASP A 109 -8.69 -26.03 -9.95
N THR A 110 -8.84 -26.24 -8.64
CA THR A 110 -8.35 -27.44 -7.96
C THR A 110 -9.00 -28.72 -8.51
N LYS A 111 -10.31 -28.70 -8.80
CA LYS A 111 -11.00 -29.84 -9.41
C LYS A 111 -10.49 -30.10 -10.84
N ARG A 112 -10.31 -29.03 -11.63
CA ARG A 112 -9.72 -29.08 -12.97
C ARG A 112 -8.31 -29.69 -12.92
N LEU A 113 -7.46 -29.14 -12.04
CA LEU A 113 -6.06 -29.57 -11.89
C LEU A 113 -5.95 -31.05 -11.53
N LYS A 114 -6.79 -31.56 -10.62
CA LYS A 114 -6.82 -32.99 -10.30
C LYS A 114 -7.07 -33.85 -11.53
N ARG A 115 -8.03 -33.47 -12.38
CA ARG A 115 -8.33 -34.22 -13.63
C ARG A 115 -7.17 -34.11 -14.62
N ALA A 116 -6.56 -32.94 -14.76
CA ALA A 116 -5.41 -32.71 -15.64
C ALA A 116 -4.19 -33.52 -15.20
N LEU A 117 -3.90 -33.59 -13.89
CA LEU A 117 -2.82 -34.41 -13.34
C LEU A 117 -3.02 -35.92 -13.61
N VAL A 118 -4.25 -36.43 -13.50
CA VAL A 118 -4.53 -37.83 -13.83
C VAL A 118 -4.29 -38.07 -15.33
N LYS A 119 -4.76 -37.14 -16.20
CA LYS A 119 -4.49 -37.23 -17.65
C LYS A 119 -3.00 -37.20 -17.96
N HIS A 120 -2.28 -36.25 -17.33
CA HIS A 120 -0.83 -36.11 -17.48
C HIS A 120 -0.08 -37.38 -17.04
N ALA A 121 -0.48 -38.04 -15.95
CA ALA A 121 0.13 -39.30 -15.52
C ALA A 121 0.00 -40.43 -16.57
N LEU A 122 -1.10 -40.45 -17.31
CA LEU A 122 -1.26 -41.41 -18.44
C LEU A 122 -0.33 -41.05 -19.61
N ILE A 123 -0.27 -39.76 -19.97
CA ILE A 123 0.63 -39.26 -21.03
C ILE A 123 2.09 -39.54 -20.69
N ILE A 124 2.52 -39.27 -19.45
CA ILE A 124 3.88 -39.58 -18.99
C ILE A 124 4.19 -41.06 -18.99
N SER A 125 3.18 -41.94 -18.71
CA SER A 125 3.37 -43.35 -18.81
C SER A 125 3.67 -43.80 -20.26
N GLU A 126 2.90 -43.29 -21.22
CA GLU A 126 3.12 -43.52 -22.65
C GLU A 126 4.48 -42.95 -23.11
N TYR A 127 4.79 -41.71 -22.74
CA TYR A 127 6.05 -41.05 -23.04
C TYR A 127 7.27 -41.88 -22.58
N ARG A 128 7.24 -42.41 -21.36
CA ARG A 128 8.30 -43.27 -20.81
C ARG A 128 8.44 -44.63 -21.55
N GLU A 129 7.36 -45.17 -22.07
CA GLU A 129 7.47 -46.40 -22.89
C GLU A 129 8.13 -46.08 -24.24
N VAL A 130 7.81 -44.94 -24.87
CA VAL A 130 8.49 -44.46 -26.08
C VAL A 130 9.96 -44.18 -25.82
N GLU A 131 10.28 -43.53 -24.69
CA GLU A 131 11.68 -43.26 -24.31
C GLU A 131 12.49 -44.56 -24.18
N LYS A 132 11.94 -45.58 -23.54
CA LYS A 132 12.59 -46.91 -23.45
C LYS A 132 12.84 -47.51 -24.83
N TYR A 133 11.86 -47.41 -25.74
CA TYR A 133 12.01 -47.91 -27.11
C TYR A 133 13.13 -47.16 -27.84
N LEU A 134 13.16 -45.83 -27.81
CA LEU A 134 14.21 -45.00 -28.43
C LEU A 134 15.60 -45.29 -27.83
N MET A 135 15.68 -45.50 -26.51
CA MET A 135 16.92 -45.85 -25.82
C MET A 135 17.43 -47.24 -26.32
N GLN A 136 16.54 -48.20 -26.49
CA GLN A 136 16.92 -49.53 -27.06
C GLN A 136 17.36 -49.40 -28.54
N GLU A 137 16.65 -48.61 -29.35
CA GLU A 137 17.03 -48.31 -30.73
C GLU A 137 18.44 -47.73 -30.82
N MET A 138 18.76 -46.75 -29.94
CA MET A 138 20.09 -46.13 -29.84
C MET A 138 21.17 -47.17 -29.47
N LEU A 139 20.87 -48.10 -28.55
CA LEU A 139 21.82 -49.11 -28.11
C LEU A 139 22.11 -50.16 -29.21
N ASP A 140 21.10 -50.50 -30.00
CA ASP A 140 21.17 -51.52 -31.07
C ASP A 140 21.64 -50.94 -32.40
N ALA A 141 21.71 -49.63 -32.56
CA ALA A 141 22.11 -48.94 -33.77
C ALA A 141 23.58 -49.20 -34.18
N SER A 142 23.82 -49.36 -35.48
CA SER A 142 25.17 -49.37 -36.06
C SER A 142 25.90 -48.03 -35.88
N ASN A 143 27.22 -48.01 -36.01
CA ASN A 143 28.00 -46.76 -35.86
C ASN A 143 27.55 -45.64 -36.81
N GLU A 144 27.02 -45.98 -37.98
CA GLU A 144 26.54 -45.02 -38.99
C GLU A 144 25.15 -44.47 -38.69
N GLU A 145 24.31 -45.21 -37.92
CA GLU A 145 22.94 -44.85 -37.57
C GLU A 145 22.84 -44.24 -36.13
N LYS A 146 23.92 -44.38 -35.35
CA LYS A 146 23.93 -44.04 -33.93
C LYS A 146 23.65 -42.55 -33.66
N ASP A 147 24.20 -41.67 -34.47
CA ASP A 147 23.98 -40.23 -34.31
C ASP A 147 22.52 -39.85 -34.56
N VAL A 148 21.88 -40.49 -35.55
CA VAL A 148 20.45 -40.27 -35.83
C VAL A 148 19.56 -40.79 -34.68
N ALA A 149 19.88 -41.94 -34.11
CA ALA A 149 19.15 -42.50 -32.99
C ALA A 149 19.33 -41.61 -31.70
N ILE A 150 20.51 -41.07 -31.49
CA ILE A 150 20.79 -40.13 -30.41
C ILE A 150 19.93 -38.86 -30.58
N GLU A 151 19.92 -38.25 -31.77
CA GLU A 151 19.12 -37.05 -32.03
C GLU A 151 17.62 -37.28 -31.77
N ARG A 152 17.06 -38.42 -32.19
CA ARG A 152 15.66 -38.79 -31.91
C ARG A 152 15.39 -38.88 -30.41
N LEU A 153 16.30 -39.47 -29.64
CA LEU A 153 16.18 -39.56 -28.18
C LEU A 153 16.29 -38.18 -27.52
N VAL A 154 17.21 -37.34 -28.00
CA VAL A 154 17.35 -35.95 -27.53
C VAL A 154 16.09 -35.15 -27.82
N ASP A 155 15.57 -35.23 -29.06
CA ASP A 155 14.31 -34.56 -29.43
C ASP A 155 13.16 -35.00 -28.55
N HIS A 156 13.07 -36.33 -28.28
CA HIS A 156 12.05 -36.87 -27.40
C HIS A 156 12.21 -36.32 -25.98
N GLN A 157 13.42 -36.30 -25.39
CA GLN A 157 13.67 -35.79 -24.02
C GLN A 157 13.41 -34.28 -23.91
N LEU A 158 13.74 -33.49 -24.93
CA LEU A 158 13.45 -32.05 -24.97
C LEU A 158 11.93 -31.75 -25.01
N ASN A 159 11.13 -32.70 -25.50
CA ASN A 159 9.68 -32.58 -25.59
C ASN A 159 8.94 -33.31 -24.47
N GLU A 160 9.56 -33.47 -23.28
CA GLU A 160 8.90 -34.09 -22.13
C GLU A 160 7.62 -33.32 -21.75
N PRO A 161 6.44 -34.00 -21.68
CA PRO A 161 5.20 -33.32 -21.29
C PRO A 161 5.27 -32.72 -19.91
N GLN A 162 5.04 -31.41 -19.81
CA GLN A 162 5.09 -30.68 -18.56
C GLN A 162 3.86 -30.96 -17.69
N ALA A 163 4.08 -31.05 -16.38
CA ALA A 163 3.00 -31.24 -15.44
C ALA A 163 2.10 -29.98 -15.39
N PRO A 164 0.76 -30.16 -15.46
CA PRO A 164 -0.16 -29.03 -15.37
C PRO A 164 -0.05 -28.32 -14.01
N LYS A 165 -0.11 -27.01 -14.03
CA LYS A 165 0.00 -26.13 -12.86
C LYS A 165 -1.35 -25.48 -12.52
N PRO A 166 -1.55 -25.00 -11.28
CA PRO A 166 -2.69 -24.16 -10.97
C PRO A 166 -2.60 -22.82 -11.71
N ARG A 167 -3.74 -22.28 -12.14
CA ARG A 167 -3.78 -20.99 -12.83
C ARG A 167 -3.48 -19.80 -11.92
N ILE A 168 -3.73 -19.96 -10.60
CA ILE A 168 -3.33 -19.02 -9.55
C ILE A 168 -2.81 -19.80 -8.34
N ILE A 169 -1.70 -19.31 -7.76
CA ILE A 169 -1.11 -19.82 -6.53
C ILE A 169 -1.37 -18.83 -5.42
N ARG A 170 -1.96 -19.27 -4.30
CA ARG A 170 -2.20 -18.41 -3.14
C ARG A 170 -1.32 -18.81 -1.98
N PHE A 171 -0.62 -17.83 -1.42
CA PHE A 171 0.21 -17.98 -0.24
C PHE A 171 -0.38 -17.16 0.93
N GLU A 172 -0.38 -17.71 2.14
CA GLU A 172 -0.70 -17.03 3.41
C GLU A 172 0.54 -16.90 4.30
N ASP A 173 1.43 -17.88 4.20
CA ASP A 173 2.75 -17.92 4.83
C ASP A 173 3.66 -18.75 3.93
N VAL A 174 4.85 -18.22 3.60
CA VAL A 174 5.75 -18.86 2.65
C VAL A 174 7.20 -18.52 2.93
N THR A 175 8.09 -19.51 2.80
CA THR A 175 9.53 -19.27 2.80
C THR A 175 10.01 -18.80 1.43
N PRO A 176 11.15 -18.08 1.34
CA PRO A 176 11.70 -17.67 0.03
C PRO A 176 11.91 -18.84 -0.91
N GLN A 177 12.42 -19.95 -0.40
CA GLN A 177 12.72 -21.16 -1.20
C GLN A 177 11.44 -21.79 -1.75
N SER A 178 10.38 -21.86 -0.93
CA SER A 178 9.09 -22.39 -1.35
C SER A 178 8.43 -21.46 -2.38
N LEU A 179 8.46 -20.14 -2.16
CA LEU A 179 7.94 -19.17 -3.12
C LEU A 179 8.65 -19.29 -4.48
N GLN A 180 9.98 -19.35 -4.48
CA GLN A 180 10.77 -19.52 -5.71
C GLN A 180 10.45 -20.84 -6.43
N ALA A 181 10.32 -21.95 -5.69
CA ALA A 181 9.99 -23.25 -6.28
C ALA A 181 8.60 -23.27 -6.92
N GLU A 182 7.61 -22.66 -6.28
CA GLU A 182 6.23 -22.58 -6.81
C GLU A 182 6.12 -21.61 -8.00
N LEU A 183 6.97 -20.58 -8.07
CA LEU A 183 7.01 -19.65 -9.19
C LEU A 183 7.93 -20.09 -10.32
N GLN A 184 8.63 -21.22 -10.19
CA GLN A 184 9.55 -21.74 -11.18
C GLN A 184 8.89 -21.94 -12.54
N GLY A 185 9.62 -21.59 -13.61
CA GLY A 185 9.18 -21.64 -15.00
C GLY A 185 8.52 -20.35 -15.46
N MET A 186 7.79 -20.42 -16.56
CA MET A 186 7.22 -19.27 -17.24
C MET A 186 5.80 -18.94 -16.73
N GLY A 187 5.46 -17.67 -16.61
CA GLY A 187 4.09 -17.16 -16.51
C GLY A 187 3.35 -17.51 -15.21
N ALA A 188 4.06 -17.80 -14.12
CA ALA A 188 3.41 -18.06 -12.83
C ALA A 188 2.56 -16.86 -12.37
N ASN A 189 1.35 -17.13 -11.86
CA ASN A 189 0.43 -16.12 -11.39
C ASN A 189 0.09 -16.39 -9.92
N ALA A 190 0.41 -15.43 -9.03
CA ALA A 190 0.36 -15.67 -7.60
C ALA A 190 -0.21 -14.49 -6.79
N LEU A 191 -0.74 -14.83 -5.62
CA LEU A 191 -1.19 -13.89 -4.59
C LEU A 191 -0.57 -14.27 -3.24
N LEU A 192 0.19 -13.37 -2.64
CA LEU A 192 0.61 -13.46 -1.24
C LEU A 192 -0.33 -12.58 -0.40
N ILE A 193 -1.22 -13.20 0.36
CA ILE A 193 -2.21 -12.50 1.17
C ILE A 193 -2.18 -12.96 2.62
N SER A 194 -2.17 -12.01 3.57
CA SER A 194 -2.22 -12.34 4.99
C SER A 194 -2.88 -11.24 5.80
N SER A 195 -3.89 -11.61 6.59
CA SER A 195 -4.49 -10.75 7.63
C SER A 195 -3.67 -10.73 8.94
N GLU A 196 -2.67 -11.61 9.05
CA GLU A 196 -1.70 -11.71 10.15
C GLU A 196 -0.26 -11.49 9.67
N GLY A 197 -0.01 -10.41 8.95
CA GLY A 197 1.24 -10.11 8.27
C GLY A 197 2.50 -10.05 9.14
N ALA A 198 2.37 -10.15 10.46
CA ALA A 198 3.52 -10.24 11.37
C ALA A 198 4.42 -11.44 11.04
N LYS A 199 3.84 -12.56 10.60
CA LYS A 199 4.60 -13.76 10.20
C LYS A 199 5.46 -13.46 8.97
N ILE A 200 4.85 -12.83 7.95
CA ILE A 200 5.53 -12.47 6.69
C ILE A 200 6.63 -11.44 6.95
N LEU A 201 6.33 -10.34 7.66
CA LEU A 201 7.30 -9.27 7.93
C LEU A 201 8.50 -9.74 8.77
N ASN A 202 8.32 -10.75 9.63
CA ASN A 202 9.41 -11.33 10.41
C ASN A 202 10.07 -12.54 9.74
N SER A 203 9.61 -12.97 8.58
CA SER A 203 10.12 -14.14 7.86
C SER A 203 11.43 -13.84 7.12
N LEU A 204 12.09 -14.92 6.68
CA LEU A 204 13.28 -14.84 5.81
C LEU A 204 12.96 -14.21 4.45
N LEU A 205 11.69 -14.22 4.02
CA LEU A 205 11.25 -13.57 2.78
C LEU A 205 11.59 -12.08 2.76
N MET A 206 11.43 -11.41 3.91
CA MET A 206 11.75 -9.98 4.04
C MET A 206 13.26 -9.68 4.11
N ARG A 207 14.11 -10.70 4.20
CA ARG A 207 15.56 -10.53 4.11
C ARG A 207 16.09 -10.67 2.68
N ASN A 208 15.30 -11.24 1.78
CA ASN A 208 15.64 -11.40 0.35
C ASN A 208 14.59 -10.71 -0.52
N THR A 209 14.48 -9.40 -0.38
CA THR A 209 13.48 -8.59 -1.07
C THR A 209 13.86 -8.24 -2.50
N SER A 210 15.12 -8.41 -2.91
CA SER A 210 15.57 -8.21 -4.29
C SER A 210 14.71 -9.01 -5.27
N PHE A 211 14.57 -10.30 -5.03
CA PHE A 211 13.73 -11.20 -5.80
C PHE A 211 12.27 -10.72 -5.95
N LEU A 212 11.67 -10.18 -4.86
CA LEU A 212 10.32 -9.61 -4.91
C LEU A 212 10.25 -8.31 -5.71
N ASN A 213 11.34 -7.53 -5.68
CA ASN A 213 11.47 -6.33 -6.50
C ASN A 213 11.54 -6.65 -7.98
N ASP A 214 12.27 -7.71 -8.35
CA ASP A 214 12.42 -8.16 -9.74
C ASP A 214 11.06 -8.61 -10.29
N ILE A 215 10.33 -9.47 -9.56
CA ILE A 215 8.97 -9.88 -9.95
C ILE A 215 8.01 -8.69 -10.06
N TRP A 216 8.09 -7.73 -9.11
CA TRP A 216 7.25 -6.55 -9.20
C TRP A 216 7.57 -5.70 -10.43
N SER A 217 8.83 -5.64 -10.84
CA SER A 217 9.27 -4.94 -12.05
C SER A 217 8.98 -5.72 -13.34
N GLY A 218 8.58 -6.99 -13.25
CA GLY A 218 8.34 -7.89 -14.39
C GLY A 218 9.63 -8.42 -15.00
N GLU A 219 10.70 -8.46 -14.20
CA GLU A 219 12.01 -8.96 -14.64
C GLU A 219 12.14 -10.45 -14.35
N ASP A 220 12.79 -11.16 -15.25
CA ASP A 220 13.11 -12.57 -15.09
C ASP A 220 14.18 -12.74 -14.03
N THR A 221 14.07 -13.82 -13.24
CA THR A 221 14.98 -14.08 -12.13
C THR A 221 15.57 -15.48 -12.22
N ARG A 222 16.90 -15.58 -12.09
CA ARG A 222 17.60 -16.85 -11.98
C ARG A 222 18.21 -16.99 -10.60
N VAL A 223 17.84 -18.07 -9.90
CA VAL A 223 18.33 -18.38 -8.56
C VAL A 223 19.20 -19.60 -8.60
N SER A 224 20.51 -19.40 -8.47
CA SER A 224 21.48 -20.51 -8.42
C SER A 224 21.54 -21.14 -7.04
N ARG A 225 21.51 -22.46 -6.96
CA ARG A 225 21.53 -23.25 -5.71
C ARG A 225 22.76 -24.15 -5.68
N LYS A 226 23.39 -24.25 -4.50
CA LYS A 226 24.59 -25.10 -4.32
C LYS A 226 24.31 -26.62 -4.38
N SER A 227 23.10 -27.06 -4.13
CA SER A 227 22.73 -28.47 -3.91
C SER A 227 21.55 -28.98 -4.74
N SER A 228 21.03 -28.18 -5.66
CA SER A 228 19.92 -28.54 -6.53
C SER A 228 20.01 -27.74 -7.83
N ASP A 229 19.22 -28.09 -8.82
CA ASP A 229 19.13 -27.38 -10.09
C ASP A 229 18.78 -25.90 -9.89
N ASP A 230 19.33 -25.04 -10.76
CA ASP A 230 19.02 -23.63 -10.79
C ASP A 230 17.50 -23.44 -11.05
N ILE A 231 16.92 -22.47 -10.35
CA ILE A 231 15.53 -22.08 -10.59
C ILE A 231 15.51 -20.86 -11.49
N THR A 232 14.83 -20.96 -12.62
CA THR A 232 14.51 -19.83 -13.49
C THR A 232 13.04 -19.48 -13.33
N ILE A 233 12.76 -18.19 -13.11
CA ILE A 233 11.42 -17.63 -12.96
C ILE A 233 11.28 -16.57 -14.02
N GLU A 234 10.41 -16.81 -14.97
CA GLU A 234 10.20 -15.96 -16.14
C GLU A 234 8.76 -15.47 -16.15
N ASP A 235 8.58 -14.19 -16.45
CA ASP A 235 7.27 -13.57 -16.65
C ASP A 235 6.26 -13.81 -15.50
N ALA A 236 6.73 -13.96 -14.27
CA ALA A 236 5.89 -14.18 -13.10
C ALA A 236 5.11 -12.91 -12.70
N ARG A 237 3.91 -13.09 -12.16
CA ARG A 237 3.07 -12.03 -11.61
C ARG A 237 2.71 -12.35 -10.17
N LEU A 238 2.98 -11.41 -9.28
CA LEU A 238 2.73 -11.57 -7.85
C LEU A 238 2.08 -10.30 -7.27
N THR A 239 0.83 -10.40 -6.86
CA THR A 239 0.20 -9.40 -5.99
C THR A 239 0.50 -9.73 -4.53
N VAL A 240 0.93 -8.73 -3.77
CA VAL A 240 1.22 -8.84 -2.33
C VAL A 240 0.23 -7.99 -1.55
N ALA A 241 -0.54 -8.60 -0.65
CA ALA A 241 -1.55 -7.92 0.18
C ALA A 241 -1.37 -8.33 1.65
N ILE A 242 -0.66 -7.51 2.42
CA ILE A 242 -0.31 -7.80 3.81
C ILE A 242 -1.08 -6.86 4.73
N MET A 243 -1.81 -7.41 5.70
CA MET A 243 -2.41 -6.65 6.78
C MET A 243 -1.69 -6.96 8.09
N THR A 244 -1.25 -5.93 8.83
CA THR A 244 -0.46 -6.11 10.04
C THR A 244 -0.77 -5.06 11.10
N GLN A 245 -0.22 -5.24 12.30
CA GLN A 245 -0.37 -4.27 13.40
C GLN A 245 0.74 -3.22 13.37
N VAL A 246 0.43 -2.01 13.86
CA VAL A 246 1.37 -0.88 13.97
C VAL A 246 2.65 -1.26 14.72
N SER A 247 2.51 -1.99 15.83
CA SER A 247 3.66 -2.42 16.63
C SER A 247 4.62 -3.32 15.85
N THR A 248 4.11 -4.14 14.94
CA THR A 248 4.90 -5.02 14.07
C THR A 248 5.69 -4.20 13.05
N VAL A 249 5.02 -3.25 12.36
CA VAL A 249 5.68 -2.39 11.38
C VAL A 249 6.75 -1.53 12.04
N LYS A 250 6.44 -0.89 13.19
CA LYS A 250 7.42 -0.09 13.93
C LYS A 250 8.64 -0.91 14.36
N LYS A 251 8.43 -2.14 14.90
CA LYS A 251 9.53 -3.05 15.24
C LYS A 251 10.35 -3.45 14.02
N PHE A 252 9.69 -3.70 12.90
CA PHE A 252 10.35 -4.04 11.66
C PHE A 252 11.22 -2.87 11.16
N ILE A 253 10.68 -1.65 11.08
CA ILE A 253 11.41 -0.43 10.72
C ILE A 253 12.61 -0.21 11.65
N THR A 254 12.43 -0.37 12.98
CA THR A 254 13.51 -0.14 13.96
C THR A 254 14.63 -1.19 13.90
N LYS A 255 14.30 -2.44 13.57
CA LYS A 255 15.29 -3.53 13.45
C LYS A 255 16.06 -3.52 12.13
N SER A 256 15.48 -2.97 11.11
CA SER A 256 15.98 -3.00 9.73
C SER A 256 16.60 -1.67 9.33
N THR A 257 17.33 -1.03 10.24
CA THR A 257 17.69 0.39 10.28
C THR A 257 18.22 1.01 8.98
N ASP A 258 18.88 0.27 8.11
CA ASP A 258 19.39 0.81 6.84
C ASP A 258 19.00 -0.05 5.61
N ASP A 259 19.06 -1.38 5.71
CA ASP A 259 18.94 -2.28 4.55
C ASP A 259 17.56 -2.32 3.88
N VAL A 260 16.46 -2.10 4.61
CA VAL A 260 15.09 -2.31 4.08
C VAL A 260 14.54 -1.10 3.31
N ARG A 261 14.97 0.11 3.67
CA ARG A 261 14.68 1.30 2.85
C ARG A 261 15.61 1.36 1.65
N ASP A 262 16.89 1.05 1.87
CA ASP A 262 17.93 1.19 0.83
C ASP A 262 17.73 0.24 -0.35
N ASN A 263 17.07 -0.93 -0.15
CA ASN A 263 16.75 -1.86 -1.24
C ASN A 263 15.47 -1.51 -2.02
N GLY A 264 14.75 -0.43 -1.66
CA GLY A 264 13.58 0.07 -2.36
C GLY A 264 12.34 -0.85 -2.33
N PHE A 265 12.31 -1.89 -1.48
CA PHE A 265 11.19 -2.82 -1.43
C PHE A 265 9.90 -2.12 -0.95
N PHE A 266 9.96 -1.43 0.20
CA PHE A 266 8.79 -0.71 0.69
C PHE A 266 8.40 0.49 -0.16
N ALA A 267 9.32 1.05 -0.92
CA ALA A 267 9.05 2.12 -1.88
C ALA A 267 7.97 1.73 -2.93
N ARG A 268 7.85 0.44 -3.19
CA ARG A 268 6.89 -0.14 -4.15
C ARG A 268 5.51 -0.41 -3.56
N PHE A 269 5.34 -0.26 -2.24
CA PHE A 269 4.07 -0.53 -1.58
C PHE A 269 3.12 0.66 -1.59
N LEU A 270 1.86 0.36 -1.82
CA LEU A 270 0.73 1.22 -1.45
C LEU A 270 0.47 1.00 0.05
N LEU A 271 0.85 1.99 0.86
CA LEU A 271 0.73 1.92 2.32
C LEU A 271 -0.61 2.49 2.78
N CYS A 272 -1.39 1.69 3.51
CA CYS A 272 -2.65 2.06 4.12
C CYS A 272 -2.50 2.04 5.65
N TYR A 273 -2.62 3.20 6.29
CA TYR A 273 -2.59 3.33 7.75
C TYR A 273 -3.72 4.23 8.25
N PRO A 274 -4.98 3.82 8.09
CA PRO A 274 -6.12 4.64 8.41
C PRO A 274 -6.33 4.77 9.92
N PRO A 275 -7.02 5.83 10.38
CA PRO A 275 -7.49 5.93 11.76
C PRO A 275 -8.43 4.77 12.10
N SER A 276 -8.41 4.35 13.38
CA SER A 276 -9.21 3.25 13.88
C SER A 276 -10.70 3.61 13.91
N ASN A 277 -11.54 2.66 13.49
CA ASN A 277 -12.99 2.73 13.68
C ASN A 277 -13.47 2.02 14.96
N CYS A 278 -12.56 1.48 15.78
CA CYS A 278 -12.91 0.84 17.04
C CYS A 278 -13.56 1.85 18.00
N GLY A 279 -14.70 1.47 18.60
CA GLY A 279 -15.49 2.35 19.48
C GLY A 279 -16.54 3.19 18.75
N ASN A 280 -16.46 3.37 17.44
CA ASN A 280 -17.43 4.14 16.65
C ASN A 280 -18.43 3.26 15.89
N ARG A 281 -18.32 1.95 16.00
CA ARG A 281 -19.15 0.98 15.28
C ARG A 281 -20.50 0.78 15.99
N GLN A 282 -21.55 0.70 15.18
CA GLN A 282 -22.91 0.49 15.69
C GLN A 282 -23.53 -0.75 15.07
N SER A 283 -24.29 -1.50 15.86
CA SER A 283 -25.06 -2.66 15.38
C SER A 283 -26.53 -2.27 15.32
N TYR A 284 -27.07 -2.22 14.11
CA TYR A 284 -28.46 -1.76 13.91
C TYR A 284 -29.50 -2.88 13.89
N GLY A 285 -29.07 -4.16 14.01
CA GLY A 285 -29.97 -5.31 13.93
C GLY A 285 -30.65 -5.51 12.56
N ILE A 286 -30.23 -4.77 11.53
CA ILE A 286 -30.75 -4.82 10.17
C ILE A 286 -29.81 -5.67 9.32
N LYS A 287 -30.39 -6.54 8.47
CA LYS A 287 -29.61 -7.27 7.47
C LYS A 287 -29.20 -6.30 6.36
N ILE A 288 -27.91 -6.05 6.23
CA ILE A 288 -27.35 -5.23 5.17
C ILE A 288 -27.32 -6.06 3.88
N PRO A 289 -27.82 -5.53 2.77
CA PRO A 289 -27.74 -6.17 1.45
C PRO A 289 -26.27 -6.47 1.05
N THR A 290 -26.06 -7.52 0.27
CA THR A 290 -24.70 -7.94 -0.18
C THR A 290 -24.54 -7.91 -1.69
N GLU A 291 -25.54 -7.42 -2.41
CA GLU A 291 -25.61 -7.48 -3.87
C GLU A 291 -24.36 -6.85 -4.52
N ALA A 292 -23.93 -5.67 -4.08
CA ALA A 292 -22.80 -4.99 -4.70
C ALA A 292 -21.46 -5.71 -4.47
N ILE A 293 -21.24 -6.27 -3.28
CA ILE A 293 -20.03 -7.08 -3.04
C ILE A 293 -20.12 -8.46 -3.70
N ASP A 294 -21.31 -9.01 -3.86
CA ASP A 294 -21.50 -10.27 -4.59
C ASP A 294 -21.26 -10.05 -6.10
N GLU A 295 -21.72 -8.94 -6.71
CA GLU A 295 -21.38 -8.54 -8.08
C GLU A 295 -19.87 -8.35 -8.28
N PHE A 296 -19.20 -7.68 -7.34
CA PHE A 296 -17.73 -7.54 -7.37
C PHE A 296 -17.04 -8.91 -7.38
N ASN A 297 -17.46 -9.82 -6.50
CA ASN A 297 -16.89 -11.16 -6.44
C ASN A 297 -17.21 -12.01 -7.69
N GLU A 298 -18.37 -11.82 -8.30
CA GLU A 298 -18.70 -12.46 -9.58
C GLU A 298 -17.81 -11.91 -10.70
N ARG A 299 -17.52 -10.58 -10.70
CA ARG A 299 -16.58 -9.98 -11.66
C ARG A 299 -15.16 -10.54 -11.47
N VAL A 300 -14.67 -10.63 -10.24
CA VAL A 300 -13.37 -11.27 -9.91
C VAL A 300 -13.35 -12.71 -10.43
N TYR A 301 -14.39 -13.49 -10.16
CA TYR A 301 -14.49 -14.87 -10.60
C TYR A 301 -14.49 -14.99 -12.13
N SER A 302 -15.29 -14.16 -12.83
CA SER A 302 -15.38 -14.19 -14.30
C SER A 302 -14.05 -13.83 -14.96
N LEU A 303 -13.34 -12.81 -14.46
CA LEU A 303 -12.00 -12.47 -14.95
C LEU A 303 -11.00 -13.60 -14.77
N LEU A 304 -11.00 -14.24 -13.61
CA LEU A 304 -10.11 -15.39 -13.36
C LEU A 304 -10.42 -16.60 -14.26
N GLN A 305 -11.67 -16.77 -14.70
CA GLN A 305 -12.02 -17.83 -15.63
C GLN A 305 -11.39 -17.67 -17.01
N LEU A 306 -11.09 -16.42 -17.41
CA LEU A 306 -10.43 -16.11 -18.68
C LEU A 306 -8.92 -16.41 -18.66
N LEU A 307 -8.35 -16.79 -17.51
CA LEU A 307 -6.94 -17.20 -17.47
C LEU A 307 -6.72 -18.46 -18.31
N PRO A 308 -5.73 -18.47 -19.21
CA PRO A 308 -5.41 -19.62 -20.03
C PRO A 308 -5.17 -20.90 -19.21
N LEU A 309 -5.46 -22.04 -19.80
CA LEU A 309 -5.25 -23.34 -19.17
C LEU A 309 -3.78 -23.75 -19.22
N GLU A 310 -3.14 -23.49 -20.34
CA GLU A 310 -1.73 -23.76 -20.56
C GLU A 310 -0.90 -22.49 -20.37
N ILE A 311 0.31 -22.65 -19.88
CA ILE A 311 1.19 -21.52 -19.57
C ILE A 311 1.68 -20.85 -20.85
N ASP A 312 1.98 -21.65 -21.88
CA ASP A 312 2.52 -21.17 -23.16
C ASP A 312 1.48 -20.38 -23.98
N GLU A 313 0.20 -20.44 -23.62
CA GLU A 313 -0.89 -19.69 -24.25
C GLU A 313 -1.12 -18.31 -23.58
N ARG A 314 -0.32 -17.95 -22.58
CA ARG A 314 -0.50 -16.71 -21.81
C ARG A 314 0.04 -15.48 -22.53
N GLU A 315 -0.70 -15.03 -23.53
CA GLU A 315 -0.47 -13.73 -24.12
C GLU A 315 -1.32 -12.67 -23.41
N ARG A 316 -0.68 -11.76 -22.63
CA ARG A 316 -1.38 -10.67 -21.95
C ARG A 316 -1.66 -9.54 -22.92
N ARG A 317 -2.84 -8.96 -22.77
CA ARG A 317 -3.22 -7.79 -23.55
C ARG A 317 -2.61 -6.55 -22.92
N VAL A 318 -2.03 -5.67 -23.73
CA VAL A 318 -1.44 -4.42 -23.26
C VAL A 318 -2.48 -3.29 -23.35
N VAL A 319 -2.78 -2.66 -22.20
CA VAL A 319 -3.63 -1.45 -22.17
C VAL A 319 -2.76 -0.20 -22.19
N SER A 320 -3.18 0.80 -22.97
CA SER A 320 -2.50 2.10 -23.10
C SER A 320 -3.38 3.24 -22.57
N PHE A 321 -2.81 4.43 -22.53
CA PHE A 321 -3.49 5.65 -22.07
C PHE A 321 -3.89 6.54 -23.25
N CYS A 322 -5.03 7.22 -23.15
CA CYS A 322 -5.40 8.23 -24.09
C CYS A 322 -4.42 9.42 -24.07
N TYR A 323 -4.43 10.24 -25.11
CA TYR A 323 -3.48 11.35 -25.28
C TYR A 323 -3.45 12.31 -24.08
N ASP A 324 -4.61 12.72 -23.57
CA ASP A 324 -4.70 13.64 -22.42
C ASP A 324 -4.14 13.01 -21.14
N SER A 325 -4.36 11.72 -20.93
CA SER A 325 -3.79 10.97 -19.82
C SER A 325 -2.26 10.89 -19.88
N LYS A 326 -1.68 10.66 -21.07
CA LYS A 326 -0.23 10.65 -21.28
C LYS A 326 0.41 11.99 -20.94
N LYS A 327 -0.23 13.09 -21.34
CA LYS A 327 0.21 14.44 -21.00
C LYS A 327 0.22 14.70 -19.50
N VAL A 328 -0.88 14.36 -18.80
CA VAL A 328 -0.97 14.53 -17.34
C VAL A 328 0.07 13.68 -16.60
N LEU A 329 0.32 12.44 -17.02
CA LEU A 329 1.37 11.60 -16.43
C LEU A 329 2.77 12.22 -16.58
N THR A 330 3.05 12.88 -17.69
CA THR A 330 4.31 13.60 -17.89
C THR A 330 4.45 14.77 -16.91
N GLU A 331 3.40 15.58 -16.74
CA GLU A 331 3.41 16.69 -15.78
C GLU A 331 3.59 16.22 -14.34
N ILE A 332 2.90 15.16 -13.95
CA ILE A 332 3.04 14.54 -12.62
C ILE A 332 4.46 14.02 -12.39
N SER A 333 5.05 13.37 -13.37
CA SER A 333 6.43 12.88 -13.26
C SER A 333 7.42 14.03 -13.01
N ASN A 334 7.29 15.15 -13.75
CA ASN A 334 8.11 16.33 -13.56
C ASN A 334 7.91 17.00 -12.19
N GLU A 335 6.68 17.02 -11.71
CA GLU A 335 6.35 17.54 -10.37
C GLU A 335 6.97 16.67 -9.27
N ILE A 336 6.84 15.34 -9.37
CA ILE A 336 7.43 14.39 -8.40
C ILE A 336 8.96 14.54 -8.41
N GLU A 337 9.60 14.61 -9.59
CA GLU A 337 11.04 14.81 -9.71
C GLU A 337 11.49 16.13 -9.06
N THR A 338 10.73 17.18 -9.26
CA THR A 338 10.98 18.47 -8.60
C THR A 338 10.84 18.37 -7.08
N GLY A 339 9.86 17.59 -6.61
CA GLY A 339 9.62 17.32 -5.19
C GLY A 339 10.76 16.55 -4.49
N MET A 340 11.65 15.88 -5.24
CA MET A 340 12.81 15.16 -4.69
C MET A 340 14.02 16.07 -4.42
N LYS A 341 13.98 17.36 -4.85
CA LYS A 341 15.05 18.34 -4.58
C LYS A 341 15.10 18.71 -3.08
N PRO A 342 16.23 19.27 -2.61
CA PRO A 342 16.32 19.82 -1.25
C PRO A 342 15.19 20.82 -0.97
N GLY A 343 14.51 20.66 0.18
CA GLY A 343 13.32 21.43 0.55
C GLY A 343 12.02 20.97 -0.12
N GLY A 344 12.07 19.98 -1.03
CA GLY A 344 10.90 19.45 -1.69
C GLY A 344 10.16 18.39 -0.85
N ARG A 345 8.92 18.10 -1.23
CA ARG A 345 8.01 17.16 -0.53
C ARG A 345 8.62 15.78 -0.32
N PHE A 346 9.41 15.30 -1.28
CA PHE A 346 9.97 13.94 -1.32
C PHE A 346 11.48 13.90 -1.05
N GLU A 347 12.06 14.96 -0.48
CA GLU A 347 13.50 15.03 -0.18
C GLU A 347 13.99 13.80 0.59
N PHE A 348 13.21 13.34 1.58
CA PHE A 348 13.55 12.20 2.45
C PHE A 348 12.87 10.88 2.05
N ALA A 349 12.25 10.82 0.87
CA ALA A 349 11.54 9.64 0.35
C ALA A 349 11.72 9.51 -1.16
N LYS A 350 12.93 9.72 -1.67
CA LYS A 350 13.25 9.68 -3.11
C LYS A 350 13.02 8.30 -3.71
N ASP A 351 13.32 7.26 -2.94
CA ASP A 351 13.02 5.86 -3.26
C ASP A 351 11.54 5.64 -3.56
N HIS A 352 10.68 6.08 -2.64
CA HIS A 352 9.22 6.01 -2.80
C HIS A 352 8.72 6.89 -3.95
N ALA A 353 9.19 8.13 -4.02
CA ALA A 353 8.81 9.08 -5.07
C ALA A 353 9.07 8.51 -6.47
N SER A 354 10.20 7.84 -6.69
CA SER A 354 10.56 7.20 -7.96
C SER A 354 9.59 6.10 -8.43
N LYS A 355 8.73 5.58 -7.55
CA LYS A 355 7.75 4.52 -7.84
C LYS A 355 6.31 5.00 -7.93
N LEU A 356 6.05 6.29 -7.66
CA LEU A 356 4.68 6.83 -7.63
C LEU A 356 4.00 6.80 -9.00
N VAL A 357 4.71 7.20 -10.06
CA VAL A 357 4.13 7.18 -11.41
C VAL A 357 3.80 5.74 -11.83
N GLU A 358 4.70 4.80 -11.58
CA GLU A 358 4.48 3.39 -11.92
C GLU A 358 3.29 2.81 -11.15
N ASN A 359 3.17 3.07 -9.84
CA ASN A 359 2.01 2.68 -9.07
C ASN A 359 0.71 3.35 -9.59
N THR A 360 0.77 4.61 -10.03
CA THR A 360 -0.37 5.31 -10.62
C THR A 360 -0.83 4.66 -11.92
N VAL A 361 0.11 4.31 -12.79
CA VAL A 361 -0.14 3.60 -14.04
C VAL A 361 -0.81 2.26 -13.77
N ARG A 362 -0.32 1.48 -12.82
CA ARG A 362 -0.87 0.18 -12.42
C ARG A 362 -2.29 0.29 -11.86
N VAL A 363 -2.50 1.21 -10.93
CA VAL A 363 -3.83 1.44 -10.34
C VAL A 363 -4.83 1.89 -11.39
N ALA A 364 -4.44 2.79 -12.31
CA ALA A 364 -5.31 3.23 -13.40
C ALA A 364 -5.70 2.06 -14.33
N ALA A 365 -4.75 1.20 -14.68
CA ALA A 365 -5.00 0.02 -15.50
C ALA A 365 -5.96 -0.96 -14.79
N ILE A 366 -5.76 -1.20 -13.49
CA ILE A 366 -6.65 -2.07 -12.70
C ILE A 366 -8.08 -1.51 -12.68
N LEU A 367 -8.27 -0.23 -12.34
CA LEU A 367 -9.58 0.40 -12.29
C LEU A 367 -10.29 0.35 -13.64
N HIS A 368 -9.55 0.61 -14.72
CA HIS A 368 -10.09 0.60 -16.08
C HIS A 368 -10.47 -0.81 -16.53
N CYS A 369 -9.54 -1.76 -16.44
CA CYS A 369 -9.74 -3.11 -16.93
C CYS A 369 -10.70 -3.91 -16.05
N PHE A 370 -10.79 -3.63 -14.74
CA PHE A 370 -11.75 -4.32 -13.89
C PHE A 370 -13.19 -4.14 -14.38
N GLU A 371 -13.54 -2.96 -14.87
CA GLU A 371 -14.88 -2.69 -15.41
C GLU A 371 -15.01 -3.12 -16.87
N ASN A 372 -13.99 -2.86 -17.70
CA ASN A 372 -14.12 -2.87 -19.15
C ASN A 372 -13.46 -4.07 -19.86
N TYR A 373 -12.71 -4.93 -19.15
CA TYR A 373 -12.06 -6.08 -19.80
C TYR A 373 -13.10 -7.07 -20.31
N SER A 374 -13.01 -7.41 -21.60
CA SER A 374 -13.76 -8.48 -22.27
C SER A 374 -12.83 -9.18 -23.25
N GLU A 375 -12.98 -10.50 -23.45
CA GLU A 375 -12.22 -11.22 -24.48
C GLU A 375 -12.65 -10.82 -25.90
N ASP A 376 -13.93 -10.53 -26.07
CA ASP A 376 -14.56 -10.29 -27.36
C ASP A 376 -14.29 -8.88 -27.90
N GLU A 377 -13.86 -7.94 -27.04
CA GLU A 377 -13.71 -6.52 -27.41
C GLU A 377 -12.25 -6.07 -27.27
N ALA A 378 -11.82 -5.16 -28.16
CA ALA A 378 -10.52 -4.52 -28.02
C ALA A 378 -10.45 -3.70 -26.71
N LEU A 379 -9.31 -3.73 -26.01
CA LEU A 379 -9.12 -2.89 -24.83
C LEU A 379 -9.13 -1.40 -25.26
N SER A 380 -10.04 -0.64 -24.66
CA SER A 380 -10.06 0.80 -24.83
C SER A 380 -8.93 1.46 -24.06
N GLU A 381 -8.47 2.63 -24.54
CA GLU A 381 -7.45 3.41 -23.82
C GLU A 381 -7.98 3.91 -22.48
N ILE A 382 -7.09 3.99 -21.49
CA ILE A 382 -7.42 4.50 -20.15
C ILE A 382 -7.73 6.00 -20.24
N PRO A 383 -8.97 6.42 -19.93
CA PRO A 383 -9.37 7.82 -20.02
C PRO A 383 -8.83 8.64 -18.85
N LEU A 384 -8.77 9.96 -19.05
CA LEU A 384 -8.28 10.91 -18.05
C LEU A 384 -9.06 10.85 -16.71
N SER A 385 -10.36 10.57 -16.75
CA SER A 385 -11.18 10.41 -15.54
C SER A 385 -10.72 9.26 -14.66
N THR A 386 -10.39 8.11 -15.25
CA THR A 386 -9.84 6.95 -14.52
C THR A 386 -8.44 7.24 -14.00
N LEU A 387 -7.60 7.92 -14.79
CA LEU A 387 -6.28 8.35 -14.34
C LEU A 387 -6.37 9.27 -13.12
N TRP A 388 -7.29 10.26 -13.11
CA TRP A 388 -7.47 11.13 -11.94
C TRP A 388 -7.87 10.35 -10.67
N ASN A 389 -8.71 9.34 -10.80
CA ASN A 389 -9.04 8.46 -9.69
C ASN A 389 -7.80 7.74 -9.16
N ALA A 390 -6.96 7.21 -10.05
CA ALA A 390 -5.72 6.53 -9.68
C ALA A 390 -4.71 7.48 -9.02
N ILE A 391 -4.56 8.71 -9.53
CA ILE A 391 -3.71 9.75 -8.94
C ILE A 391 -4.12 10.03 -7.48
N ASN A 392 -5.41 10.27 -7.25
CA ASN A 392 -5.91 10.55 -5.90
C ASN A 392 -5.72 9.36 -4.94
N ILE A 393 -5.90 8.12 -5.43
CA ILE A 393 -5.65 6.91 -4.66
C ILE A 393 -4.18 6.80 -4.28
N VAL A 394 -3.27 6.92 -5.25
CA VAL A 394 -1.83 6.80 -4.99
C VAL A 394 -1.30 7.95 -4.15
N ALA A 395 -1.83 9.17 -4.34
CA ALA A 395 -1.51 10.32 -3.51
C ALA A 395 -1.91 10.12 -2.04
N TYR A 396 -3.06 9.49 -1.78
CA TYR A 396 -3.46 9.08 -0.43
C TYR A 396 -2.45 8.09 0.17
N TYR A 397 -2.14 7.00 -0.51
CA TYR A 397 -1.16 6.02 -0.03
C TYR A 397 0.24 6.62 0.15
N SER A 398 0.64 7.54 -0.72
CA SER A 398 1.90 8.28 -0.57
C SER A 398 1.91 9.15 0.68
N SER A 399 0.79 9.79 1.01
CA SER A 399 0.69 10.60 2.25
C SER A 399 0.79 9.72 3.50
N GLU A 400 0.17 8.53 3.49
CA GLU A 400 0.30 7.53 4.55
C GLU A 400 1.74 7.02 4.69
N PHE A 401 2.40 6.73 3.54
CA PHE A 401 3.81 6.33 3.52
C PHE A 401 4.71 7.39 4.14
N MET A 402 4.57 8.64 3.71
CA MET A 402 5.33 9.76 4.25
C MET A 402 5.11 9.94 5.76
N GLY A 403 3.86 9.82 6.23
CA GLY A 403 3.53 9.90 7.65
C GLY A 403 4.16 8.81 8.52
N LEU A 404 4.33 7.59 7.98
CA LEU A 404 4.86 6.45 8.72
C LEU A 404 6.39 6.33 8.60
N PHE A 405 6.95 6.49 7.40
CA PHE A 405 8.37 6.26 7.11
C PHE A 405 9.24 7.51 7.13
N CYS A 406 8.63 8.68 6.91
CA CYS A 406 9.31 9.98 6.88
C CYS A 406 8.57 11.00 7.77
N PRO A 407 8.31 10.67 9.07
CA PRO A 407 7.64 11.61 9.92
C PRO A 407 8.47 12.91 9.99
N PRO A 408 7.81 14.08 10.02
CA PRO A 408 8.52 15.33 10.18
C PRO A 408 9.40 15.25 11.45
N PRO A 409 10.56 15.88 11.46
CA PRO A 409 11.42 15.89 12.64
C PRO A 409 10.61 16.33 13.85
N THR A 410 10.72 15.58 14.94
CA THR A 410 10.02 15.92 16.18
C THR A 410 10.37 17.35 16.55
N PRO A 411 9.39 18.24 16.76
CA PRO A 411 9.67 19.60 17.17
C PRO A 411 10.60 19.61 18.39
N PRO A 412 11.52 20.55 18.49
CA PRO A 412 12.39 20.69 19.66
C PRO A 412 11.57 20.67 20.95
N GLN A 413 12.11 20.11 22.03
CA GLN A 413 11.36 19.89 23.28
C GLN A 413 10.72 21.20 23.80
N HIS A 414 11.38 22.34 23.65
CA HIS A 414 10.83 23.63 24.08
C HIS A 414 9.60 24.07 23.30
N VAL A 415 9.43 23.62 22.05
CA VAL A 415 8.23 23.85 21.22
C VAL A 415 7.07 23.02 21.75
N LEU A 416 7.31 21.71 22.00
CA LEU A 416 6.32 20.83 22.62
C LEU A 416 5.90 21.32 23.99
N ASP A 417 6.86 21.74 24.80
CA ASP A 417 6.62 22.32 26.12
C ASP A 417 5.79 23.62 26.03
N ALA A 418 6.01 24.43 25.00
CA ALA A 418 5.26 25.64 24.74
C ALA A 418 3.80 25.37 24.34
N GLU A 419 3.55 24.33 23.52
CA GLU A 419 2.18 23.91 23.20
C GLU A 419 1.41 23.40 24.42
N VAL A 420 2.07 22.60 25.27
CA VAL A 420 1.50 22.16 26.54
C VAL A 420 1.19 23.33 27.45
N LEU A 421 2.11 24.32 27.53
CA LEU A 421 1.91 25.54 28.30
C LEU A 421 0.73 26.36 27.77
N ALA A 422 0.67 26.60 26.45
CA ALA A 422 -0.41 27.35 25.82
C ALA A 422 -1.77 26.77 26.11
N ASN A 423 -1.92 25.44 25.92
CA ASN A 423 -3.15 24.76 26.23
C ASN A 423 -3.57 24.86 27.70
N TRP A 424 -2.61 24.72 28.60
CA TRP A 424 -2.86 24.85 30.03
C TRP A 424 -3.26 26.30 30.40
N LEU A 425 -2.61 27.31 29.83
CA LEU A 425 -2.95 28.73 30.04
C LEU A 425 -4.35 29.06 29.50
N VAL A 426 -4.73 28.54 28.31
CA VAL A 426 -6.08 28.70 27.77
C VAL A 426 -7.15 28.08 28.69
N GLN A 427 -6.89 26.90 29.25
CA GLN A 427 -7.80 26.30 30.22
C GLN A 427 -7.99 27.18 31.47
N ARG A 428 -6.93 27.79 31.95
CA ARG A 428 -6.99 28.72 33.09
C ARG A 428 -7.71 30.02 32.74
N SER A 429 -7.49 30.53 31.54
CA SER A 429 -8.22 31.70 31.02
C SER A 429 -9.72 31.40 30.95
N ASN A 430 -10.11 30.26 30.41
CA ASN A 430 -11.51 29.83 30.35
C ASN A 430 -12.16 29.61 31.73
N ALA A 431 -11.34 29.31 32.74
CA ALA A 431 -11.77 29.26 34.15
C ALA A 431 -11.83 30.60 34.86
N GLY A 432 -11.67 31.72 34.12
CA GLY A 432 -11.77 33.07 34.67
C GLY A 432 -10.49 33.63 35.27
N THR A 433 -9.35 32.92 35.16
CA THR A 433 -8.06 33.43 35.67
C THR A 433 -7.47 34.41 34.67
N ARG A 434 -7.10 35.62 35.11
CA ARG A 434 -6.44 36.61 34.26
C ARG A 434 -4.92 36.59 34.38
N TYR A 435 -4.40 36.56 35.61
CA TYR A 435 -2.96 36.65 35.88
C TYR A 435 -2.44 35.37 36.52
N ILE A 436 -1.31 34.87 36.05
CA ILE A 436 -0.64 33.67 36.59
C ILE A 436 0.84 34.01 36.87
N LYS A 437 1.28 33.80 38.13
CA LYS A 437 2.71 33.96 38.50
C LYS A 437 3.51 32.80 37.93
N ASN A 438 4.71 33.04 37.39
CA ASN A 438 5.60 31.98 36.88
C ASN A 438 5.88 30.89 37.95
N ASN A 439 6.04 31.30 39.22
CA ASN A 439 6.24 30.37 40.34
C ASN A 439 5.05 29.43 40.55
N TYR A 440 3.82 29.89 40.27
CA TYR A 440 2.65 29.02 40.32
C TYR A 440 2.70 27.91 39.25
N ILE A 441 3.19 28.24 38.04
CA ILE A 441 3.39 27.25 36.97
C ILE A 441 4.45 26.22 37.36
N LEU A 442 5.54 26.67 37.98
CA LEU A 442 6.60 25.77 38.47
C LEU A 442 6.10 24.79 39.54
N GLN A 443 5.12 25.21 40.34
CA GLN A 443 4.60 24.41 41.44
C GLN A 443 3.38 23.52 41.01
N TYR A 444 2.46 24.09 40.25
CA TYR A 444 1.16 23.48 39.93
C TYR A 444 0.89 23.29 38.44
N GLY A 445 1.80 23.71 37.57
CA GLY A 445 1.70 23.57 36.13
C GLY A 445 2.00 22.12 35.64
N PRO A 446 1.97 21.92 34.34
CA PRO A 446 2.31 20.63 33.73
C PRO A 446 3.69 20.13 34.17
N ASN A 447 3.83 18.82 34.36
CA ASN A 447 5.06 18.21 34.90
C ASN A 447 6.32 18.55 34.11
N CYS A 448 6.25 18.66 32.77
CA CYS A 448 7.38 19.03 31.89
C CYS A 448 7.86 20.46 32.15
N LEU A 449 7.01 21.36 32.68
CA LEU A 449 7.28 22.78 32.89
C LEU A 449 7.68 23.13 34.33
N ARG A 450 7.75 22.16 35.24
CA ARG A 450 8.11 22.40 36.64
C ARG A 450 9.62 22.69 36.87
N LYS A 451 10.41 22.70 35.78
CA LYS A 451 11.82 23.11 35.80
C LYS A 451 11.95 24.53 35.22
N SER A 452 12.62 25.41 35.94
CA SER A 452 12.77 26.83 35.54
C SER A 452 13.33 27.03 34.13
N LYS A 453 14.30 26.18 33.71
CA LYS A 453 14.89 26.24 32.36
C LYS A 453 13.88 25.85 31.27
N ALA A 454 13.07 24.82 31.49
CA ALA A 454 12.04 24.38 30.55
C ALA A 454 10.92 25.40 30.41
N LEU A 455 10.41 25.93 31.57
CA LEU A 455 9.40 26.98 31.56
C LEU A 455 9.89 28.25 30.86
N LYS A 456 11.14 28.67 31.10
CA LYS A 456 11.70 29.82 30.42
C LYS A 456 11.75 29.63 28.90
N ALA A 457 12.29 28.52 28.44
CA ALA A 457 12.39 28.23 27.00
C ALA A 457 10.99 28.14 26.32
N ALA A 458 9.99 27.57 26.98
CA ALA A 458 8.63 27.55 26.51
C ALA A 458 7.99 28.94 26.44
N LEU A 459 8.21 29.78 27.46
CA LEU A 459 7.72 31.16 27.50
C LEU A 459 8.41 32.05 26.47
N ASP A 460 9.70 31.84 26.23
CA ASP A 460 10.46 32.58 25.20
C ASP A 460 9.91 32.26 23.81
N TYR A 461 9.53 30.98 23.56
CA TYR A 461 8.90 30.56 22.31
C TYR A 461 7.48 31.11 22.14
N LEU A 462 6.68 31.20 23.24
CA LEU A 462 5.33 31.77 23.23
C LEU A 462 5.32 33.30 23.21
N GLY A 463 6.48 33.97 23.36
CA GLY A 463 6.55 35.42 23.42
C GLY A 463 5.82 36.19 22.33
N PRO A 464 5.77 35.71 21.05
CA PRO A 464 5.00 36.33 19.98
C PRO A 464 3.50 36.05 20.00
N ASP A 465 2.99 35.14 20.83
CA ASP A 465 1.59 34.75 20.85
C ASP A 465 0.70 35.87 21.42
N PRO A 466 -0.22 36.46 20.64
CA PRO A 466 -1.04 37.58 21.07
C PRO A 466 -2.05 37.22 22.17
N ARG A 467 -2.24 35.95 22.48
CA ARG A 467 -3.15 35.48 23.54
C ARG A 467 -2.55 35.67 24.95
N PHE A 468 -1.25 35.83 25.04
CA PHE A 468 -0.53 35.89 26.32
C PHE A 468 0.46 37.05 26.34
N SER A 469 0.59 37.73 27.49
CA SER A 469 1.59 38.76 27.66
C SER A 469 2.39 38.50 28.95
N GLN A 470 3.71 38.52 28.84
CA GLN A 470 4.59 38.41 30.00
C GLN A 470 4.83 39.80 30.62
N LEU A 471 4.54 39.92 31.90
CA LEU A 471 4.68 41.18 32.67
C LEU A 471 5.68 40.97 33.79
N LEU A 472 6.39 42.05 34.15
CA LEU A 472 7.20 42.12 35.33
C LEU A 472 6.56 43.11 36.31
N ILE A 473 6.05 42.61 37.43
CA ILE A 473 5.44 43.43 38.49
C ILE A 473 6.37 43.39 39.69
N GLY A 474 7.08 44.50 39.92
CA GLY A 474 8.18 44.55 40.88
C GLY A 474 9.28 43.57 40.50
N LYS A 475 9.50 42.53 41.32
CA LYS A 475 10.46 41.43 41.04
C LYS A 475 9.79 40.17 40.57
N THR A 476 8.46 40.15 40.38
CA THR A 476 7.70 38.94 40.09
C THR A 476 7.28 38.88 38.62
N LYS A 477 7.59 37.77 37.92
CA LYS A 477 7.14 37.52 36.54
C LYS A 477 5.73 36.94 36.57
N VAL A 478 4.85 37.58 35.79
CA VAL A 478 3.42 37.23 35.69
C VAL A 478 3.03 37.12 34.23
N ILE A 479 2.12 36.22 33.91
CA ILE A 479 1.51 36.07 32.58
C ILE A 479 0.09 36.64 32.63
N ASP A 480 -0.21 37.60 31.76
CA ASP A 480 -1.57 38.12 31.53
C ASP A 480 -2.22 37.29 30.41
N LEU A 481 -3.35 36.70 30.70
CA LEU A 481 -4.12 35.82 29.78
C LEU A 481 -5.17 36.61 28.97
N TYR A 482 -5.33 37.91 29.23
CA TYR A 482 -6.22 38.82 28.49
C TYR A 482 -5.48 40.12 28.13
N PRO A 483 -4.41 40.07 27.35
CA PRO A 483 -3.69 41.28 26.98
C PRO A 483 -4.55 42.15 26.07
N THR A 484 -4.86 43.36 26.46
CA THR A 484 -5.55 44.35 25.63
C THR A 484 -4.61 45.52 25.35
N TYR A 485 -4.53 45.97 24.11
CA TYR A 485 -3.61 47.04 23.65
C TYR A 485 -3.75 48.36 24.39
N ALA A 486 -4.93 48.67 24.95
CA ALA A 486 -5.21 49.95 25.59
C ALA A 486 -4.82 50.04 27.09
N GLN A 487 -4.27 48.97 27.68
CA GLN A 487 -4.10 48.91 29.15
C GLN A 487 -2.65 48.79 29.62
N ASP A 488 -1.66 49.01 28.77
CA ASP A 488 -0.26 48.81 29.15
C ASP A 488 0.21 49.83 30.21
N LEU A 489 -0.38 51.02 30.26
CA LEU A 489 -0.09 52.03 31.29
C LEU A 489 -0.69 51.67 32.67
N ALA A 490 -1.84 51.00 32.72
CA ALA A 490 -2.46 50.56 33.98
C ALA A 490 -1.73 49.35 34.59
N LYS A 491 -1.05 48.54 33.77
CA LYS A 491 -0.32 47.32 34.19
C LYS A 491 0.90 47.64 35.06
N GLN A 492 1.47 48.85 34.98
CA GLN A 492 2.61 49.28 35.80
C GLN A 492 2.22 49.55 37.28
N GLN A 493 0.94 49.67 37.57
CA GLN A 493 0.41 49.93 38.92
C GLN A 493 -0.29 48.73 39.58
N LEU A 494 -0.26 47.53 38.97
CA LEU A 494 -0.86 46.33 39.52
C LEU A 494 -0.20 45.91 40.84
N ASP A 495 -0.98 45.93 41.92
CA ASP A 495 -0.56 45.36 43.19
C ASP A 495 -0.62 43.83 43.13
N LEU A 496 0.46 43.15 43.51
CA LEU A 496 0.55 41.69 43.57
C LEU A 496 -0.46 41.04 44.54
N SER A 497 -0.99 41.83 45.48
CA SER A 497 -2.04 41.35 46.39
C SER A 497 -3.39 41.15 45.70
N THR A 498 -3.60 41.81 44.55
CA THR A 498 -4.83 41.73 43.75
C THR A 498 -4.77 40.66 42.64
N VAL A 499 -3.61 40.01 42.47
CA VAL A 499 -3.46 38.91 41.50
C VAL A 499 -4.15 37.66 42.04
N GLU A 500 -5.33 37.37 41.56
CA GLU A 500 -6.06 36.13 41.92
C GLU A 500 -5.21 34.91 41.56
N LEU A 501 -4.91 34.10 42.55
CA LEU A 501 -4.32 32.79 42.37
C LEU A 501 -5.46 31.82 42.08
N PRO A 502 -5.36 30.97 41.04
CA PRO A 502 -6.32 29.93 40.86
C PRO A 502 -6.39 29.07 42.13
N PRO A 503 -7.58 28.53 42.49
CA PRO A 503 -7.73 27.71 43.70
C PRO A 503 -6.77 26.51 43.65
N THR A 504 -6.23 26.17 44.81
CA THR A 504 -5.36 25.00 44.98
C THR A 504 -6.11 23.78 44.50
N PRO A 505 -5.55 22.92 43.61
CA PRO A 505 -6.20 21.69 43.20
C PRO A 505 -6.48 20.85 44.47
N GLN A 506 -7.75 20.52 44.72
CA GLN A 506 -8.08 19.46 45.66
C GLN A 506 -7.71 18.12 44.98
N TYR A 507 -6.78 17.37 45.59
CA TYR A 507 -6.38 16.04 45.21
C TYR A 507 -7.48 15.00 45.56
#